data_a1ed7284660dc53fa4aa030302ec48a8
#
_entry.id   a1ed7284660dc53fa4aa030302ec48a8
#
_cell.length_a   1.000
_cell.length_b   1.000
_cell.length_c   1.000
_cell.angle_alpha   90.00
_cell.angle_beta   90.00
_cell.angle_gamma   90.00
#
_symmetry.space_group_name_H-M   'P 1'
#
loop_
_entity.id
_entity.type
_entity.pdbx_description
1 polymer ?
#
loop_
_entity_poly.entity_id
_entity_poly.type
_entity_poly.pdbx_seq_one_letter_code
_entity_poly.pdbx_strand_id
1 'polypeptide(L)'
;MMKMIFVAFFVIVLGQCHGQVMAQQSMDKNTDREGLFSRLIHNERVAVKFDYFGELVLHPGLSLGIEYTLSSKKWVTVHWDTDLGGYWHRWNNTALFAKTSIGTRFPISSMFVDLNLGAGYMHSFPAGKIYHRSADGSVEKAPNWGNPHFMPTSSVLLGWDGSRKANLPLSIHIGAEAYLQSGVNHTFIPHVAAKMGFTYKFKK
;
A
#
# COMPACT_ATOMS: atom_id res chain seq x y z
N MET A 1 -8.62 -10.92 -23.78
CA MET A 1 -9.88 -10.46 -23.19
C MET A 1 -9.80 -10.10 -21.71
N MET A 2 -8.78 -10.51 -20.96
CA MET A 2 -8.64 -10.26 -19.50
C MET A 2 -8.02 -8.90 -19.14
N LYS A 3 -7.46 -8.14 -20.09
CA LYS A 3 -6.84 -6.82 -19.85
C LYS A 3 -7.84 -5.66 -19.69
N MET A 4 -9.10 -5.84 -20.09
CA MET A 4 -10.13 -4.79 -20.00
C MET A 4 -10.91 -4.76 -18.66
N ILE A 5 -10.93 -5.83 -17.91
CA ILE A 5 -11.74 -5.92 -16.68
C ILE A 5 -11.05 -5.20 -15.50
N PHE A 6 -9.72 -5.16 -15.46
CA PHE A 6 -8.96 -4.52 -14.36
C PHE A 6 -8.99 -2.98 -14.42
N VAL A 7 -9.01 -2.42 -15.63
CA VAL A 7 -9.14 -0.96 -15.81
C VAL A 7 -10.55 -0.49 -15.43
N ALA A 8 -11.56 -1.31 -15.67
CA ALA A 8 -12.95 -0.99 -15.34
C ALA A 8 -13.19 -0.93 -13.82
N PHE A 9 -12.56 -1.79 -13.03
CA PHE A 9 -12.76 -1.80 -11.56
C PHE A 9 -12.11 -0.59 -10.89
N PHE A 10 -10.95 -0.14 -11.37
CA PHE A 10 -10.29 1.06 -10.85
C PHE A 10 -11.02 2.36 -11.26
N VAL A 11 -11.61 2.37 -12.46
CA VAL A 11 -12.40 3.49 -12.97
C VAL A 11 -13.77 3.58 -12.29
N ILE A 12 -14.39 2.45 -11.92
CA ILE A 12 -15.69 2.44 -11.24
C ILE A 12 -15.59 2.98 -9.81
N VAL A 13 -14.49 2.71 -9.10
CA VAL A 13 -14.26 3.28 -7.75
C VAL A 13 -13.99 4.79 -7.81
N LEU A 14 -13.41 5.29 -8.89
CA LEU A 14 -13.19 6.73 -9.13
C LEU A 14 -14.37 7.42 -9.82
N GLY A 15 -15.20 6.69 -10.54
CA GLY A 15 -16.28 7.25 -11.39
C GLY A 15 -17.58 7.58 -10.63
N GLN A 16 -17.83 7.00 -9.46
CA GLN A 16 -19.04 7.29 -8.67
C GLN A 16 -18.99 8.59 -7.87
N CYS A 17 -17.83 9.28 -7.84
CA CYS A 17 -17.71 10.63 -7.24
C CYS A 17 -17.93 11.78 -8.23
N HIS A 18 -18.18 11.53 -9.52
CA HIS A 18 -18.22 12.58 -10.54
C HIS A 18 -19.63 12.98 -11.04
N GLY A 19 -20.71 12.46 -10.45
CA GLY A 19 -22.06 12.58 -11.03
C GLY A 19 -22.93 13.75 -10.55
N GLN A 20 -22.56 14.60 -9.61
CA GLN A 20 -23.47 15.63 -9.07
C GLN A 20 -22.88 17.00 -8.74
N VAL A 21 -21.85 17.48 -9.40
CA VAL A 21 -21.37 18.87 -9.16
C VAL A 21 -20.99 19.55 -10.48
N MET A 22 -21.96 19.87 -11.29
CA MET A 22 -21.81 20.77 -12.44
C MET A 22 -22.85 21.90 -12.44
N ALA A 23 -23.10 22.51 -11.29
CA ALA A 23 -23.87 23.78 -11.26
C ALA A 23 -23.65 24.52 -9.94
N GLN A 24 -22.44 24.95 -9.67
CA GLN A 24 -22.14 26.13 -8.81
C GLN A 24 -20.64 26.24 -8.59
N GLN A 25 -19.90 26.60 -9.63
CA GLN A 25 -18.46 26.81 -9.53
C GLN A 25 -18.08 28.16 -10.08
N SER A 26 -17.96 29.16 -9.22
CA SER A 26 -17.01 30.25 -9.43
C SER A 26 -16.51 30.94 -8.15
N MET A 27 -16.74 30.42 -6.98
CA MET A 27 -16.13 30.96 -5.75
C MET A 27 -16.02 29.84 -4.73
N ASP A 28 -14.92 29.16 -4.61
CA ASP A 28 -14.39 28.55 -3.39
C ASP A 28 -13.46 27.34 -3.62
N LYS A 29 -12.52 27.44 -4.55
CA LYS A 29 -11.53 26.34 -4.76
C LYS A 29 -10.48 26.19 -3.64
N ASN A 30 -10.36 27.13 -2.73
CA ASN A 30 -9.38 27.05 -1.62
C ASN A 30 -10.00 26.50 -0.33
N THR A 31 -11.27 26.73 -0.09
CA THR A 31 -11.95 26.31 1.15
C THR A 31 -12.21 24.81 1.16
N ASP A 32 -12.44 24.17 0.01
CA ASP A 32 -12.74 22.73 -0.07
C ASP A 32 -11.53 21.83 0.20
N ARG A 33 -10.32 22.28 -0.16
CA ARG A 33 -9.10 21.51 0.14
C ARG A 33 -8.74 21.52 1.62
N GLU A 34 -8.89 22.66 2.27
CA GLU A 34 -8.71 22.79 3.72
C GLU A 34 -9.79 22.01 4.48
N GLY A 35 -11.01 22.00 3.98
CA GLY A 35 -12.12 21.24 4.55
C GLY A 35 -11.95 19.72 4.49
N LEU A 36 -11.44 19.19 3.39
CA LEU A 36 -11.19 17.74 3.25
C LEU A 36 -10.04 17.27 4.14
N PHE A 37 -8.94 18.01 4.16
CA PHE A 37 -7.79 17.71 5.01
C PHE A 37 -8.15 17.83 6.50
N SER A 38 -8.92 18.85 6.86
CA SER A 38 -9.43 19.04 8.21
C SER A 38 -10.35 17.88 8.64
N ARG A 39 -11.25 17.41 7.78
CA ARG A 39 -12.13 16.26 8.06
C ARG A 39 -11.36 14.95 8.21
N LEU A 40 -10.29 14.73 7.44
CA LEU A 40 -9.42 13.56 7.59
C LEU A 40 -8.65 13.59 8.91
N ILE A 41 -8.09 14.74 9.28
CA ILE A 41 -7.30 14.91 10.52
C ILE A 41 -8.20 14.84 11.78
N HIS A 42 -9.47 15.24 11.69
CA HIS A 42 -10.42 15.17 12.80
C HIS A 42 -11.17 13.84 12.89
N ASN A 43 -10.87 12.88 12.03
CA ASN A 43 -11.51 11.56 12.06
C ASN A 43 -10.66 10.58 12.88
N GLU A 44 -11.09 10.28 14.09
CA GLU A 44 -10.45 9.31 15.00
C GLU A 44 -10.29 7.89 14.42
N ARG A 45 -10.95 7.60 13.30
CA ARG A 45 -10.84 6.32 12.59
C ARG A 45 -9.71 6.27 11.59
N VAL A 46 -9.11 7.41 11.28
CA VAL A 46 -8.02 7.52 10.31
C VAL A 46 -6.70 7.60 11.03
N ALA A 47 -5.72 6.86 10.54
CA ALA A 47 -4.34 6.93 10.97
C ALA A 47 -3.40 6.91 9.76
N VAL A 48 -2.23 7.51 9.89
CA VAL A 48 -1.19 7.49 8.86
C VAL A 48 -0.10 6.52 9.28
N LYS A 49 0.34 5.69 8.34
CA LYS A 49 1.39 4.68 8.53
C LYS A 49 2.63 5.07 7.76
N PHE A 50 3.77 4.81 8.35
CA PHE A 50 5.07 4.88 7.69
C PHE A 50 5.86 3.64 8.04
N ASP A 51 6.27 2.87 7.01
CA ASP A 51 6.95 1.60 7.18
C ASP A 51 8.26 1.56 6.39
N TYR A 52 9.29 1.01 6.99
CA TYR A 52 10.36 0.35 6.28
C TYR A 52 9.82 -0.93 5.66
N PHE A 53 10.07 -1.12 4.38
CA PHE A 53 9.68 -2.31 3.62
C PHE A 53 10.95 -2.95 3.06
N GLY A 54 11.53 -3.88 3.82
CA GLY A 54 12.78 -4.55 3.43
C GLY A 54 12.52 -5.84 2.67
N GLU A 55 12.54 -5.81 1.35
CA GLU A 55 12.41 -7.01 0.53
C GLU A 55 13.60 -7.92 0.82
N LEU A 56 13.33 -9.20 1.18
CA LEU A 56 14.32 -10.16 1.71
C LEU A 56 15.19 -9.58 2.84
N VAL A 57 14.66 -8.63 3.64
CA VAL A 57 15.33 -7.92 4.74
C VAL A 57 16.42 -6.94 4.29
N LEU A 58 17.19 -7.29 3.25
CA LEU A 58 18.40 -6.58 2.82
C LEU A 58 18.16 -5.51 1.75
N HIS A 59 17.04 -5.56 1.04
CA HIS A 59 16.74 -4.60 -0.02
C HIS A 59 15.85 -3.48 0.52
N PRO A 60 16.43 -2.29 0.78
CA PRO A 60 15.71 -1.22 1.45
C PRO A 60 14.55 -0.71 0.61
N GLY A 61 13.44 -0.50 1.27
CA GLY A 61 12.25 0.11 0.72
C GLY A 61 11.49 0.86 1.80
N LEU A 62 10.54 1.66 1.36
CA LEU A 62 9.69 2.45 2.23
C LEU A 62 8.25 2.36 1.73
N SER A 63 7.29 2.45 2.64
CA SER A 63 5.90 2.64 2.30
C SER A 63 5.23 3.69 3.20
N LEU A 64 4.30 4.41 2.60
CA LEU A 64 3.41 5.34 3.26
C LEU A 64 1.98 4.86 3.07
N GLY A 65 1.20 4.83 4.14
CA GLY A 65 -0.15 4.31 4.09
C GLY A 65 -1.15 5.07 4.95
N ILE A 66 -2.41 4.72 4.74
CA ILE A 66 -3.53 5.17 5.54
C ILE A 66 -4.22 3.93 6.09
N GLU A 67 -4.45 3.92 7.40
CA GLU A 67 -5.26 2.93 8.09
C GLU A 67 -6.61 3.55 8.44
N TYR A 68 -7.71 2.88 8.08
CA TYR A 68 -9.06 3.26 8.45
C TYR A 68 -9.69 2.20 9.34
N THR A 69 -10.03 2.55 10.58
CA THR A 69 -10.69 1.64 11.53
C THR A 69 -12.15 1.41 11.15
N LEU A 70 -12.47 0.21 10.70
CA LEU A 70 -13.83 -0.21 10.36
C LEU A 70 -14.66 -0.53 11.61
N SER A 71 -14.06 -1.30 12.53
CA SER A 71 -14.71 -1.70 13.79
C SER A 71 -13.67 -1.85 14.88
N SER A 72 -13.94 -1.35 16.07
CA SER A 72 -13.06 -1.50 17.23
C SER A 72 -13.87 -2.04 18.41
N LYS A 73 -13.50 -3.24 18.86
CA LYS A 73 -14.06 -3.90 20.05
C LYS A 73 -12.92 -4.19 21.05
N LYS A 74 -13.28 -4.52 22.27
CA LYS A 74 -12.30 -4.79 23.35
C LYS A 74 -11.21 -5.80 22.95
N TRP A 75 -11.58 -6.85 22.20
CA TRP A 75 -10.72 -7.99 21.88
C TRP A 75 -10.20 -7.98 20.44
N VAL A 76 -10.81 -7.17 19.55
CA VAL A 76 -10.48 -7.17 18.14
C VAL A 76 -10.78 -5.82 17.51
N THR A 77 -9.88 -5.36 16.66
CA THR A 77 -10.07 -4.19 15.79
C THR A 77 -9.92 -4.63 14.36
N VAL A 78 -10.91 -4.33 13.54
CA VAL A 78 -10.86 -4.54 12.09
C VAL A 78 -10.56 -3.22 11.43
N HIS A 79 -9.61 -3.19 10.52
CA HIS A 79 -9.20 -1.99 9.81
C HIS A 79 -8.96 -2.28 8.33
N TRP A 80 -8.99 -1.24 7.56
CA TRP A 80 -8.66 -1.23 6.14
C TRP A 80 -7.44 -0.36 5.93
N ASP A 81 -6.46 -0.90 5.23
CA ASP A 81 -5.21 -0.25 4.92
C ASP A 81 -5.07 0.01 3.43
N THR A 82 -4.43 1.11 3.09
CA THR A 82 -3.95 1.38 1.73
C THR A 82 -2.54 1.90 1.84
N ASP A 83 -1.59 1.24 1.17
CA ASP A 83 -0.16 1.56 1.21
C ASP A 83 0.35 1.84 -0.20
N LEU A 84 1.17 2.88 -0.33
CA LEU A 84 2.00 3.19 -1.48
C LEU A 84 3.45 3.06 -1.07
N GLY A 85 4.27 2.39 -1.87
CA GLY A 85 5.66 2.20 -1.52
C GLY A 85 6.51 1.69 -2.66
N GLY A 86 7.74 1.37 -2.32
CA GLY A 86 8.67 0.78 -3.24
C GLY A 86 9.92 0.28 -2.53
N TYR A 87 10.68 -0.53 -3.21
CA TYR A 87 11.97 -1.03 -2.75
C TYR A 87 13.01 -0.99 -3.86
N TRP A 88 14.26 -0.98 -3.46
CA TRP A 88 15.38 -0.97 -4.37
C TRP A 88 16.28 -2.20 -4.14
N HIS A 89 16.40 -2.99 -5.20
CA HIS A 89 17.32 -4.13 -5.24
C HIS A 89 18.37 -3.90 -6.33
N ARG A 90 19.57 -3.51 -5.93
CA ARG A 90 20.65 -3.06 -6.82
C ARG A 90 20.91 -3.97 -8.03
N TRP A 91 20.82 -5.27 -7.84
CA TRP A 91 21.24 -6.27 -8.82
C TRP A 91 20.08 -6.90 -9.58
N ASN A 92 18.87 -6.78 -9.10
CA ASN A 92 17.71 -7.45 -9.66
C ASN A 92 16.70 -6.47 -10.26
N ASN A 93 16.02 -5.71 -9.40
CA ASN A 93 14.97 -4.79 -9.85
C ASN A 93 14.72 -3.70 -8.81
N THR A 94 14.14 -2.60 -9.26
CA THR A 94 13.47 -1.62 -8.42
C THR A 94 11.97 -1.80 -8.62
N ALA A 95 11.18 -1.79 -7.57
CA ALA A 95 9.74 -1.90 -7.70
C ALA A 95 9.02 -0.79 -6.94
N LEU A 96 7.93 -0.32 -7.54
CA LEU A 96 6.92 0.54 -6.92
C LEU A 96 5.64 -0.27 -6.76
N PHE A 97 4.92 -0.07 -5.67
CA PHE A 97 3.66 -0.77 -5.44
C PHE A 97 2.59 0.14 -4.83
N ALA A 98 1.34 -0.19 -5.15
CA ALA A 98 0.15 0.31 -4.49
C ALA A 98 -0.69 -0.90 -4.08
N LYS A 99 -1.03 -1.00 -2.80
CA LYS A 99 -1.77 -2.15 -2.27
C LYS A 99 -2.83 -1.72 -1.28
N THR A 100 -3.84 -2.56 -1.13
CA THR A 100 -4.89 -2.43 -0.14
C THR A 100 -5.08 -3.75 0.59
N SER A 101 -5.40 -3.68 1.89
CA SER A 101 -5.60 -4.86 2.73
C SER A 101 -6.68 -4.64 3.78
N ILE A 102 -7.26 -5.73 4.22
CA ILE A 102 -8.10 -5.77 5.42
C ILE A 102 -7.27 -6.45 6.50
N GLY A 103 -7.19 -5.80 7.65
CA GLY A 103 -6.46 -6.27 8.82
C GLY A 103 -7.36 -6.55 10.01
N THR A 104 -6.91 -7.49 10.82
CA THR A 104 -7.52 -7.83 12.10
C THR A 104 -6.46 -7.76 13.18
N ARG A 105 -6.60 -6.77 14.07
CA ARG A 105 -5.70 -6.51 15.18
C ARG A 105 -6.26 -7.06 16.48
N PHE A 106 -5.48 -7.89 17.16
CA PHE A 106 -5.77 -8.50 18.44
C PHE A 106 -4.96 -7.79 19.53
N PRO A 107 -5.57 -6.92 20.32
CA PRO A 107 -4.86 -6.20 21.39
C PRO A 107 -4.66 -7.09 22.61
N ILE A 108 -3.44 -7.09 23.13
CA ILE A 108 -3.01 -7.75 24.36
C ILE A 108 -2.37 -6.69 25.26
N SER A 109 -3.17 -6.07 26.12
CA SER A 109 -2.74 -4.91 26.93
C SER A 109 -2.31 -3.73 26.03
N SER A 110 -1.04 -3.30 26.09
CA SER A 110 -0.46 -2.29 25.22
C SER A 110 0.18 -2.87 23.96
N MET A 111 0.34 -4.19 23.90
CA MET A 111 0.83 -4.88 22.72
C MET A 111 -0.32 -5.29 21.81
N PHE A 112 0.00 -5.63 20.58
CA PHE A 112 -0.98 -6.23 19.67
C PHE A 112 -0.32 -7.17 18.66
N VAL A 113 -1.13 -8.11 18.17
CA VAL A 113 -0.84 -8.90 16.97
C VAL A 113 -1.77 -8.42 15.88
N ASP A 114 -1.25 -8.21 14.69
CA ASP A 114 -2.00 -7.72 13.54
C ASP A 114 -1.82 -8.67 12.37
N LEU A 115 -2.93 -9.15 11.80
CA LEU A 115 -2.98 -10.05 10.66
C LEU A 115 -3.66 -9.33 9.51
N ASN A 116 -2.98 -9.21 8.37
CA ASN A 116 -3.51 -8.52 7.20
C ASN A 116 -3.53 -9.41 5.98
N LEU A 117 -4.57 -9.29 5.18
CA LEU A 117 -4.73 -9.94 3.89
C LEU A 117 -5.14 -8.90 2.86
N GLY A 118 -4.46 -8.88 1.72
CA GLY A 118 -4.71 -7.87 0.73
C GLY A 118 -4.23 -8.22 -0.66
N ALA A 119 -4.31 -7.23 -1.52
CA ALA A 119 -3.82 -7.31 -2.89
C ALA A 119 -3.40 -5.92 -3.37
N GLY A 120 -2.54 -5.91 -4.37
CA GLY A 120 -2.04 -4.67 -4.94
C GLY A 120 -1.57 -4.83 -6.38
N TYR A 121 -1.08 -3.71 -6.85
CA TYR A 121 -0.35 -3.57 -8.10
C TYR A 121 1.11 -3.28 -7.78
N MET A 122 2.01 -3.98 -8.45
CA MET A 122 3.44 -3.73 -8.39
C MET A 122 3.96 -3.48 -9.79
N HIS A 123 4.83 -2.49 -9.93
CA HIS A 123 5.54 -2.20 -11.17
C HIS A 123 7.03 -2.37 -10.95
N SER A 124 7.63 -3.35 -11.60
CA SER A 124 9.05 -3.66 -11.43
C SER A 124 9.88 -3.20 -12.63
N PHE A 125 11.02 -2.59 -12.35
CA PHE A 125 12.00 -2.14 -13.33
C PHE A 125 13.26 -2.99 -13.18
N PRO A 126 13.59 -3.88 -14.13
CA PRO A 126 14.82 -4.65 -14.13
C PRO A 126 16.07 -3.76 -14.03
N ALA A 127 17.07 -4.18 -13.26
CA ALA A 127 18.30 -3.40 -13.06
C ALA A 127 19.24 -3.40 -14.28
N GLY A 128 19.05 -4.31 -15.23
CA GLY A 128 19.91 -4.49 -16.42
C GLY A 128 19.45 -3.71 -17.64
N LYS A 129 20.30 -3.70 -18.66
CA LYS A 129 19.94 -3.22 -19.98
C LYS A 129 19.00 -4.23 -20.64
N ILE A 130 17.90 -3.75 -21.19
CA ILE A 130 16.94 -4.57 -21.93
C ILE A 130 17.28 -4.49 -23.42
N TYR A 131 17.24 -5.63 -24.09
CA TYR A 131 17.46 -5.75 -25.51
C TYR A 131 16.27 -6.46 -26.12
N HIS A 132 15.88 -6.05 -27.32
CA HIS A 132 14.94 -6.79 -28.15
C HIS A 132 15.61 -7.23 -29.44
N ARG A 133 15.17 -8.34 -29.99
CA ARG A 133 15.61 -8.82 -31.29
C ARG A 133 14.63 -8.32 -32.34
N SER A 134 15.15 -7.56 -33.30
CA SER A 134 14.38 -7.08 -34.47
C SER A 134 14.11 -8.21 -35.47
N ALA A 135 13.19 -8.03 -36.38
CA ALA A 135 12.79 -9.03 -37.37
C ALA A 135 13.95 -9.44 -38.34
N ASP A 136 14.91 -8.56 -38.52
CA ASP A 136 16.13 -8.81 -39.32
C ASP A 136 17.22 -9.59 -38.55
N GLY A 137 16.97 -9.92 -37.28
CA GLY A 137 17.91 -10.64 -36.40
C GLY A 137 18.88 -9.73 -35.65
N SER A 138 18.87 -8.43 -35.85
CA SER A 138 19.68 -7.47 -35.09
C SER A 138 19.20 -7.37 -33.63
N VAL A 139 20.13 -7.08 -32.72
CA VAL A 139 19.85 -6.89 -31.30
C VAL A 139 19.98 -5.42 -30.96
N GLU A 140 18.88 -4.79 -30.64
CA GLU A 140 18.80 -3.37 -30.30
C GLU A 140 18.47 -3.15 -28.84
N LYS A 141 18.98 -2.05 -28.26
CA LYS A 141 18.65 -1.65 -26.90
C LYS A 141 17.22 -1.19 -26.82
N ALA A 142 16.44 -1.82 -25.95
CA ALA A 142 15.06 -1.43 -25.68
C ALA A 142 14.97 -0.47 -24.48
N PRO A 143 13.97 0.43 -24.46
CA PRO A 143 13.67 1.25 -23.28
C PRO A 143 13.16 0.36 -22.13
N ASN A 144 13.55 0.70 -20.91
CA ASN A 144 13.09 -0.01 -19.71
C ASN A 144 11.79 0.60 -19.19
N TRP A 145 10.67 0.15 -19.71
CA TRP A 145 9.34 0.58 -19.24
C TRP A 145 8.87 -0.19 -18.01
N GLY A 146 9.65 -1.16 -17.52
CA GLY A 146 9.25 -2.05 -16.44
C GLY A 146 8.12 -3.01 -16.81
N ASN A 147 7.68 -3.77 -15.81
CA ASN A 147 6.63 -4.78 -15.97
C ASN A 147 5.57 -4.64 -14.88
N PRO A 148 4.28 -4.69 -15.25
CA PRO A 148 3.18 -4.67 -14.31
C PRO A 148 2.95 -6.06 -13.72
N HIS A 149 2.66 -6.13 -12.41
CA HIS A 149 2.38 -7.36 -11.69
C HIS A 149 1.18 -7.19 -10.76
N PHE A 150 0.36 -8.23 -10.64
CA PHE A 150 -0.58 -8.35 -9.56
C PHE A 150 0.15 -8.85 -8.32
N MET A 151 -0.16 -8.29 -7.14
CA MET A 151 0.57 -8.50 -5.90
C MET A 151 -0.38 -8.87 -4.76
N PRO A 152 -0.86 -10.13 -4.66
CA PRO A 152 -1.52 -10.61 -3.45
C PRO A 152 -0.57 -10.56 -2.27
N THR A 153 -1.06 -10.12 -1.11
CA THR A 153 -0.23 -9.91 0.09
C THR A 153 -0.88 -10.50 1.33
N SER A 154 -0.06 -10.95 2.25
CA SER A 154 -0.46 -11.29 3.61
C SER A 154 0.64 -10.85 4.59
N SER A 155 0.28 -10.30 5.75
CA SER A 155 1.27 -9.88 6.73
C SER A 155 0.87 -10.23 8.16
N VAL A 156 1.91 -10.44 8.98
CA VAL A 156 1.80 -10.63 10.42
C VAL A 156 2.70 -9.61 11.08
N LEU A 157 2.12 -8.76 11.93
CA LEU A 157 2.83 -7.70 12.63
C LEU A 157 2.62 -7.85 14.14
N LEU A 158 3.67 -7.60 14.88
CA LEU A 158 3.64 -7.44 16.34
C LEU A 158 3.89 -5.96 16.63
N GLY A 159 3.15 -5.38 17.55
CA GLY A 159 3.31 -3.96 17.82
C GLY A 159 2.96 -3.56 19.23
N TRP A 160 3.30 -2.33 19.53
CA TRP A 160 2.95 -1.64 20.77
C TRP A 160 2.10 -0.41 20.45
N ASP A 161 0.99 -0.27 21.16
CA ASP A 161 0.05 0.84 21.00
C ASP A 161 0.16 1.81 22.18
N GLY A 162 0.83 2.93 21.99
CA GLY A 162 1.01 3.98 22.97
C GLY A 162 -0.27 4.67 23.40
N SER A 163 -1.34 4.60 22.60
CA SER A 163 -2.62 5.22 22.94
C SER A 163 -3.34 4.54 24.10
N ARG A 164 -3.00 3.30 24.38
CA ARG A 164 -3.68 2.48 25.42
C ARG A 164 -3.23 2.76 26.85
N LYS A 165 -1.96 3.08 27.06
CA LYS A 165 -1.43 3.32 28.43
C LYS A 165 -0.67 4.63 28.57
N ALA A 166 0.00 5.08 27.52
CA ALA A 166 0.85 6.27 27.57
C ALA A 166 0.19 7.54 27.00
N ASN A 167 -1.08 7.47 26.58
CA ASN A 167 -1.79 8.57 25.89
C ASN A 167 -1.06 9.15 24.68
N LEU A 168 -0.13 8.38 24.09
CA LEU A 168 0.59 8.77 22.89
C LEU A 168 -0.21 8.33 21.66
N PRO A 169 -0.48 9.21 20.69
CA PRO A 169 -1.21 8.87 19.46
C PRO A 169 -0.35 8.09 18.47
N LEU A 170 0.53 7.24 18.96
CA LEU A 170 1.53 6.52 18.18
C LEU A 170 1.48 5.03 18.51
N SER A 171 1.53 4.22 17.46
CA SER A 171 1.79 2.78 17.58
C SER A 171 3.04 2.45 16.78
N ILE A 172 3.86 1.53 17.27
CA ILE A 172 5.03 1.00 16.56
C ILE A 172 4.82 -0.48 16.30
N HIS A 173 5.33 -0.97 15.19
CA HIS A 173 5.18 -2.38 14.84
C HIS A 173 6.39 -2.90 14.06
N ILE A 174 6.55 -4.21 14.13
CA ILE A 174 7.54 -4.99 13.39
C ILE A 174 6.91 -6.31 12.97
N GLY A 175 7.32 -6.84 11.84
CA GLY A 175 6.84 -8.13 11.37
C GLY A 175 7.29 -8.46 9.96
N ALA A 176 6.52 -9.33 9.31
CA ALA A 176 6.80 -9.78 7.96
C ALA A 176 5.56 -9.70 7.08
N GLU A 177 5.80 -9.45 5.81
CA GLU A 177 4.80 -9.50 4.76
C GLU A 177 5.26 -10.49 3.68
N ALA A 178 4.43 -11.47 3.39
CA ALA A 178 4.58 -12.34 2.24
C ALA A 178 3.75 -11.79 1.08
N TYR A 179 4.30 -11.76 -0.12
CA TYR A 179 3.57 -11.36 -1.32
C TYR A 179 3.96 -12.20 -2.52
N LEU A 180 3.08 -12.25 -3.51
CA LEU A 180 3.30 -12.97 -4.76
C LEU A 180 3.42 -11.95 -5.89
N GLN A 181 4.45 -12.08 -6.71
CA GLN A 181 4.62 -11.34 -7.94
C GLN A 181 4.07 -12.17 -9.11
N SER A 182 3.02 -11.71 -9.76
CA SER A 182 2.41 -12.40 -10.90
C SER A 182 3.06 -12.02 -12.23
N GLY A 183 2.82 -12.85 -13.25
CA GLY A 183 3.14 -12.48 -14.65
C GLY A 183 4.59 -12.68 -15.06
N VAL A 184 5.41 -13.36 -14.25
CA VAL A 184 6.75 -13.79 -14.64
C VAL A 184 6.62 -15.21 -15.20
N ASN A 185 6.76 -15.36 -16.53
CA ASN A 185 6.64 -16.65 -17.23
C ASN A 185 5.37 -17.44 -16.86
N HIS A 186 4.22 -16.76 -16.75
CA HIS A 186 2.94 -17.35 -16.32
C HIS A 186 2.93 -17.96 -14.90
N THR A 187 3.90 -17.63 -14.07
CA THR A 187 4.07 -18.15 -12.71
C THR A 187 3.95 -17.04 -11.68
N PHE A 188 3.66 -17.41 -10.43
CA PHE A 188 3.73 -16.53 -9.27
C PHE A 188 5.07 -16.76 -8.58
N ILE A 189 5.80 -15.67 -8.35
CA ILE A 189 7.05 -15.71 -7.59
C ILE A 189 6.76 -15.24 -6.17
N PRO A 190 7.01 -16.09 -5.15
CA PRO A 190 6.83 -15.70 -3.76
C PRO A 190 7.99 -14.83 -3.28
N HIS A 191 7.66 -13.80 -2.50
CA HIS A 191 8.58 -12.89 -1.85
C HIS A 191 8.21 -12.73 -0.38
N VAL A 192 9.18 -12.37 0.43
CA VAL A 192 8.99 -12.00 1.83
C VAL A 192 9.69 -10.69 2.09
N ALA A 193 9.01 -9.76 2.76
CA ALA A 193 9.55 -8.48 3.18
C ALA A 193 9.48 -8.35 4.71
N ALA A 194 10.52 -7.82 5.31
CA ALA A 194 10.46 -7.34 6.68
C ALA A 194 9.74 -5.99 6.70
N LYS A 195 8.83 -5.82 7.64
CA LYS A 195 8.14 -4.55 7.90
C LYS A 195 8.48 -4.05 9.29
N MET A 196 8.82 -2.77 9.39
CA MET A 196 9.00 -2.09 10.66
C MET A 196 8.57 -0.63 10.48
N GLY A 197 7.68 -0.17 11.34
CA GLY A 197 7.16 1.17 11.15
C GLY A 197 6.36 1.69 12.35
N PHE A 198 5.70 2.79 12.07
CA PHE A 198 4.82 3.43 13.03
C PHE A 198 3.51 3.87 12.37
N THR A 199 2.47 3.93 13.20
CA THR A 199 1.15 4.44 12.84
C THR A 199 0.81 5.60 13.75
N TYR A 200 0.54 6.77 13.17
CA TYR A 200 0.10 7.95 13.90
C TYR A 200 -1.42 8.08 13.80
N LYS A 201 -2.08 8.10 14.96
CA LYS A 201 -3.54 8.22 15.09
C LYS A 201 -3.90 9.67 15.36
N PHE A 202 -4.77 10.24 14.53
CA PHE A 202 -5.28 11.58 14.80
C PHE A 202 -6.21 11.53 16.03
N LYS A 203 -5.88 12.30 17.07
CA LYS A 203 -6.72 12.51 18.24
C LYS A 203 -7.39 13.89 18.15
N LYS A 204 -8.61 13.96 18.63
CA LYS A 204 -9.24 15.24 18.96
C LYS A 204 -8.58 15.87 20.17
#